data_c3d2619ee5dfee4dc66d9825baacccd9
#
_entry.id   c3d2619ee5dfee4dc66d9825baacccd9
#
_cell.length_a   1.000
_cell.length_b   1.000
_cell.length_c   1.000
_cell.angle_alpha   90.00
_cell.angle_beta   90.00
_cell.angle_gamma   90.00
#
_symmetry.space_group_name_H-M   'P 1'
#
loop_
_entity.id
_entity.type
_entity.pdbx_description
1 polymer ?
#
loop_
_entity_poly.entity_id
_entity_poly.type
_entity_poly.pdbx_seq_one_letter_code
_entity_poly.pdbx_strand_id
1 'polypeptide(L)'
;EMKWGVIEPQSSKYNYGGADRLLQWASEQNISVRGHCLVWYRNVPDWVAETAVNKETALALIDSHIRKTMTHFGGENIYCWDVVNEALHDSITKEQLESGNIYRNAKDDERHFARDGVFDWYAACGSDYIARAFKTADQVCDENGYTGMQLFYNDYLLNQPLKRDACIQMVKELRAEGVRIDGIGMQAHYSLSSYTSDKRGWIKDFEAAVRAYTELGLDVNITELDIDTGEKKLSEKTEKLQAEMYGKIFYICRKYSKPWKNGAGCITGVTTWGVKDSDGNCKYLFDSDGNPKAAIDEITYF
;
A
#
# COMPACT_ATOMS: atom_id res chain seq x y z
N GLU A 1 0.65 -7.16 11.76
CA GLU A 1 -0.07 -8.25 12.49
C GLU A 1 -1.10 -8.96 11.61
N MET A 2 -1.54 -8.35 10.49
CA MET A 2 -2.64 -8.89 9.65
C MET A 2 -2.16 -9.55 8.35
N LYS A 3 -0.87 -9.71 8.12
CA LYS A 3 -0.33 -10.38 6.93
C LYS A 3 -0.62 -11.90 6.98
N TRP A 4 -0.81 -12.53 5.84
CA TRP A 4 -1.25 -13.92 5.74
C TRP A 4 -0.44 -14.90 6.59
N GLY A 5 0.90 -14.87 6.48
CA GLY A 5 1.76 -15.76 7.25
C GLY A 5 1.72 -15.54 8.78
N VAL A 6 1.26 -14.37 9.25
CA VAL A 6 1.03 -14.10 10.67
C VAL A 6 -0.32 -14.64 11.11
N ILE A 7 -1.35 -14.42 10.27
CA ILE A 7 -2.74 -14.82 10.56
C ILE A 7 -2.94 -16.32 10.47
N GLU A 8 -2.38 -16.99 9.45
CA GLU A 8 -2.56 -18.41 9.20
C GLU A 8 -1.21 -19.10 8.91
N PRO A 9 -0.32 -19.18 9.90
CA PRO A 9 1.04 -19.74 9.72
C PRO A 9 1.04 -21.23 9.32
N GLN A 10 -0.02 -21.96 9.62
CA GLN A 10 -0.27 -23.33 9.18
C GLN A 10 -1.71 -23.43 8.70
N SER A 11 -1.96 -24.30 7.72
CA SER A 11 -3.31 -24.48 7.16
C SER A 11 -4.36 -24.71 8.22
N SER A 12 -5.40 -23.89 8.21
CA SER A 12 -6.53 -23.91 9.17
C SER A 12 -6.15 -23.64 10.63
N LYS A 13 -4.95 -23.13 10.92
CA LYS A 13 -4.54 -22.70 12.26
C LYS A 13 -4.36 -21.18 12.29
N TYR A 14 -5.35 -20.51 12.85
CA TYR A 14 -5.42 -19.05 12.89
C TYR A 14 -4.81 -18.47 14.16
N ASN A 15 -4.07 -17.36 14.00
CA ASN A 15 -3.45 -16.57 15.06
C ASN A 15 -3.88 -15.11 14.91
N TYR A 16 -5.07 -14.79 15.39
CA TYR A 16 -5.63 -13.44 15.34
C TYR A 16 -5.22 -12.55 16.51
N GLY A 17 -4.73 -13.14 17.61
CA GLY A 17 -4.58 -12.46 18.90
C GLY A 17 -3.68 -11.22 18.89
N GLY A 18 -2.70 -11.13 18.01
CA GLY A 18 -1.88 -9.90 17.85
C GLY A 18 -2.69 -8.74 17.27
N ALA A 19 -3.43 -9.02 16.21
CA ALA A 19 -4.28 -8.04 15.56
C ALA A 19 -5.52 -7.68 16.41
N ASP A 20 -6.14 -8.66 17.09
CA ASP A 20 -7.27 -8.41 18.00
C ASP A 20 -6.89 -7.42 19.11
N ARG A 21 -5.72 -7.60 19.74
CA ARG A 21 -5.23 -6.65 20.75
C ARG A 21 -5.00 -5.25 20.20
N LEU A 22 -4.46 -5.15 18.97
CA LEU A 22 -4.29 -3.87 18.31
C LEU A 22 -5.64 -3.18 18.04
N LEU A 23 -6.61 -3.92 17.51
CA LEU A 23 -7.95 -3.40 17.22
C LEU A 23 -8.69 -2.98 18.50
N GLN A 24 -8.59 -3.78 19.56
CA GLN A 24 -9.15 -3.42 20.86
C GLN A 24 -8.55 -2.11 21.37
N TRP A 25 -7.22 -2.00 21.39
CA TRP A 25 -6.54 -0.77 21.82
C TRP A 25 -6.94 0.44 20.96
N ALA A 26 -6.98 0.28 19.65
CA ALA A 26 -7.38 1.36 18.73
C ALA A 26 -8.83 1.81 18.97
N SER A 27 -9.73 0.85 19.21
CA SER A 27 -11.12 1.13 19.57
C SER A 27 -11.24 1.92 20.88
N GLU A 28 -10.50 1.53 21.93
CA GLU A 28 -10.44 2.24 23.21
C GLU A 28 -9.92 3.68 23.06
N GLN A 29 -9.06 3.93 22.05
CA GLN A 29 -8.55 5.26 21.76
C GLN A 29 -9.37 6.02 20.70
N ASN A 30 -10.47 5.44 20.21
CA ASN A 30 -11.29 5.99 19.13
C ASN A 30 -10.49 6.24 17.84
N ILE A 31 -9.61 5.29 17.49
CA ILE A 31 -8.74 5.32 16.30
C ILE A 31 -9.21 4.23 15.32
N SER A 32 -9.48 4.62 14.07
CA SER A 32 -9.78 3.66 13.00
C SER A 32 -8.51 3.01 12.47
N VAL A 33 -8.61 1.76 12.05
CA VAL A 33 -7.47 0.94 11.61
C VAL A 33 -7.56 0.67 10.11
N ARG A 34 -6.42 0.73 9.43
CA ARG A 34 -6.24 0.23 8.08
C ARG A 34 -5.77 -1.23 8.13
N GLY A 35 -6.53 -2.14 7.55
CA GLY A 35 -6.15 -3.56 7.45
C GLY A 35 -5.06 -3.77 6.40
N HIS A 36 -3.90 -4.32 6.79
CA HIS A 36 -2.78 -4.55 5.89
C HIS A 36 -2.16 -5.93 6.12
N CYS A 37 -2.19 -6.75 5.12
CA CYS A 37 -2.85 -6.77 3.83
C CYS A 37 -3.43 -8.17 3.57
N LEU A 38 -4.41 -8.28 2.66
CA LEU A 38 -5.04 -9.58 2.39
C LEU A 38 -4.20 -10.44 1.46
N VAL A 39 -3.77 -9.91 0.31
CA VAL A 39 -2.95 -10.64 -0.66
C VAL A 39 -1.66 -9.88 -0.97
N TRP A 40 -0.55 -10.52 -0.74
CA TRP A 40 0.79 -10.01 -1.04
C TRP A 40 1.67 -11.16 -1.50
N TYR A 41 2.69 -10.89 -2.32
CA TYR A 41 3.64 -11.92 -2.74
C TYR A 41 4.63 -12.32 -1.64
N ARG A 42 4.74 -11.52 -0.57
CA ARG A 42 5.56 -11.79 0.63
C ARG A 42 4.73 -12.21 1.82
N ASN A 43 5.39 -12.75 2.81
CA ASN A 43 4.75 -13.23 4.04
C ASN A 43 3.66 -14.27 3.76
N VAL A 44 3.89 -15.08 2.73
CA VAL A 44 3.04 -16.21 2.35
C VAL A 44 3.58 -17.46 3.05
N PRO A 45 2.77 -18.18 3.82
CA PRO A 45 3.24 -19.40 4.48
C PRO A 45 3.50 -20.53 3.47
N ASP A 46 4.49 -21.38 3.75
CA ASP A 46 4.94 -22.43 2.83
C ASP A 46 3.82 -23.37 2.38
N TRP A 47 2.89 -23.70 3.29
CA TRP A 47 1.76 -24.55 2.98
C TRP A 47 0.84 -23.99 1.85
N VAL A 48 0.84 -22.68 1.63
CA VAL A 48 0.11 -22.06 0.51
C VAL A 48 0.76 -22.46 -0.81
N ALA A 49 2.10 -22.35 -0.91
CA ALA A 49 2.84 -22.76 -2.10
C ALA A 49 2.69 -24.27 -2.39
N GLU A 50 2.67 -25.09 -1.35
CA GLU A 50 2.46 -26.54 -1.46
C GLU A 50 1.04 -26.90 -1.95
N THR A 51 0.03 -26.06 -1.62
CA THR A 51 -1.39 -26.30 -1.95
C THR A 51 -1.79 -25.65 -3.27
N ALA A 52 -1.21 -24.52 -3.63
CA ALA A 52 -1.54 -23.73 -4.83
C ALA A 52 -0.92 -24.34 -6.10
N VAL A 53 -1.17 -25.61 -6.35
CA VAL A 53 -0.56 -26.39 -7.45
C VAL A 53 -1.11 -26.05 -8.85
N ASN A 54 -2.19 -25.31 -8.93
CA ASN A 54 -2.79 -24.80 -10.16
C ASN A 54 -3.63 -23.54 -9.87
N LYS A 55 -4.10 -22.87 -10.94
CA LYS A 55 -4.89 -21.64 -10.85
C LYS A 55 -6.13 -21.75 -9.96
N GLU A 56 -6.87 -22.85 -10.10
CA GLU A 56 -8.11 -23.06 -9.35
C GLU A 56 -7.85 -23.15 -7.84
N THR A 57 -6.89 -23.95 -7.44
CA THR A 57 -6.51 -24.10 -6.02
C THR A 57 -5.92 -22.80 -5.45
N ALA A 58 -5.09 -22.09 -6.21
CA ALA A 58 -4.53 -20.82 -5.80
C ALA A 58 -5.62 -19.74 -5.58
N LEU A 59 -6.58 -19.63 -6.48
CA LEU A 59 -7.71 -18.70 -6.33
C LEU A 59 -8.64 -19.11 -5.16
N ALA A 60 -8.87 -20.40 -4.95
CA ALA A 60 -9.66 -20.88 -3.80
C ALA A 60 -9.01 -20.57 -2.45
N LEU A 61 -7.67 -20.60 -2.38
CA LEU A 61 -6.93 -20.19 -1.18
C LEU A 61 -7.10 -18.69 -0.89
N ILE A 62 -7.02 -17.86 -1.92
CA ILE A 62 -7.29 -16.41 -1.78
C ILE A 62 -8.69 -16.17 -1.22
N ASP A 63 -9.71 -16.80 -1.80
CA ASP A 63 -11.09 -16.68 -1.33
C ASP A 63 -11.24 -17.07 0.13
N SER A 64 -10.68 -18.22 0.49
CA SER A 64 -10.76 -18.73 1.86
C SER A 64 -10.09 -17.80 2.86
N HIS A 65 -8.89 -17.31 2.53
CA HIS A 65 -8.14 -16.40 3.39
C HIS A 65 -8.87 -15.06 3.59
N ILE A 66 -9.30 -14.42 2.50
CA ILE A 66 -10.00 -13.14 2.55
C ILE A 66 -11.29 -13.26 3.37
N ARG A 67 -12.13 -14.25 3.08
CA ARG A 67 -13.38 -14.47 3.79
C ARG A 67 -13.15 -14.64 5.28
N LYS A 68 -12.25 -15.50 5.68
CA LYS A 68 -11.98 -15.79 7.10
C LYS A 68 -11.39 -14.59 7.82
N THR A 69 -10.43 -13.90 7.21
CA THR A 69 -9.74 -12.74 7.78
C THR A 69 -10.70 -11.56 7.96
N MET A 70 -11.40 -11.17 6.89
CA MET A 70 -12.32 -10.03 6.96
C MET A 70 -13.53 -10.30 7.85
N THR A 71 -14.09 -11.54 7.85
CA THR A 71 -15.20 -11.88 8.72
C THR A 71 -14.78 -11.89 10.21
N HIS A 72 -13.56 -12.37 10.52
CA HIS A 72 -13.07 -12.40 11.89
C HIS A 72 -12.91 -10.98 12.47
N PHE A 73 -12.24 -10.10 11.72
CA PHE A 73 -11.96 -8.75 12.24
C PHE A 73 -13.17 -7.82 12.19
N GLY A 74 -14.20 -8.17 11.41
CA GLY A 74 -15.41 -7.35 11.29
C GLY A 74 -15.17 -6.01 10.60
N GLY A 75 -16.17 -5.10 10.70
CA GLY A 75 -16.15 -3.79 10.06
C GLY A 75 -16.10 -2.59 11.02
N GLU A 76 -16.23 -2.79 12.34
CA GLU A 76 -16.48 -1.68 13.27
C GLU A 76 -15.30 -0.70 13.41
N ASN A 77 -14.06 -1.20 13.37
CA ASN A 77 -12.88 -0.37 13.58
C ASN A 77 -11.90 -0.38 12.40
N ILE A 78 -12.14 -1.23 11.39
CA ILE A 78 -11.37 -1.25 10.14
C ILE A 78 -12.13 -0.46 9.10
N TYR A 79 -11.59 0.70 8.68
CA TYR A 79 -12.23 1.56 7.69
C TYR A 79 -11.87 1.17 6.24
N CYS A 80 -10.76 0.46 6.04
CA CYS A 80 -10.35 -0.03 4.72
C CYS A 80 -9.40 -1.23 4.81
N TRP A 81 -9.29 -1.98 3.71
CA TRP A 81 -8.29 -3.04 3.53
C TRP A 81 -7.38 -2.74 2.33
N ASP A 82 -6.09 -3.00 2.50
CA ASP A 82 -5.18 -3.25 1.39
C ASP A 82 -5.47 -4.66 0.88
N VAL A 83 -6.34 -4.75 -0.13
CA VAL A 83 -6.80 -6.03 -0.67
C VAL A 83 -5.67 -6.74 -1.40
N VAL A 84 -4.94 -6.01 -2.24
CA VAL A 84 -3.75 -6.49 -2.93
C VAL A 84 -2.60 -5.50 -2.72
N ASN A 85 -1.45 -6.02 -2.33
CA ASN A 85 -0.24 -5.26 -2.09
C ASN A 85 0.85 -5.61 -3.10
N GLU A 86 1.45 -4.60 -3.74
CA GLU A 86 2.66 -4.69 -4.56
C GLU A 86 2.57 -5.68 -5.74
N ALA A 87 1.49 -5.62 -6.51
CA ALA A 87 1.29 -6.51 -7.66
C ALA A 87 2.02 -6.06 -8.94
N LEU A 88 2.50 -4.82 -9.01
CA LEU A 88 3.18 -4.28 -10.18
C LEU A 88 4.71 -4.41 -10.07
N HIS A 89 5.40 -4.49 -11.21
CA HIS A 89 6.87 -4.44 -11.24
C HIS A 89 7.41 -3.16 -10.58
N ASP A 90 8.61 -3.24 -10.02
CA ASP A 90 9.29 -2.09 -9.40
C ASP A 90 9.58 -1.00 -10.41
N SER A 91 10.08 -1.40 -11.56
CA SER A 91 10.39 -0.53 -12.68
C SER A 91 9.62 -1.00 -13.90
N ILE A 92 8.77 -0.13 -14.42
CA ILE A 92 8.00 -0.38 -15.64
C ILE A 92 8.71 0.29 -16.81
N THR A 93 8.94 -0.46 -17.89
CA THR A 93 9.41 0.11 -19.18
C THR A 93 8.21 0.48 -20.04
N LYS A 94 8.44 1.31 -21.07
CA LYS A 94 7.39 1.63 -22.06
C LYS A 94 6.90 0.38 -22.77
N GLU A 95 7.82 -0.52 -23.14
CA GLU A 95 7.48 -1.78 -23.79
C GLU A 95 6.62 -2.68 -22.91
N GLN A 96 6.93 -2.79 -21.62
CA GLN A 96 6.10 -3.53 -20.66
C GLN A 96 4.70 -2.92 -20.53
N LEU A 97 4.60 -1.59 -20.46
CA LEU A 97 3.34 -0.89 -20.40
C LEU A 97 2.50 -1.13 -21.67
N GLU A 98 3.10 -1.01 -22.85
CA GLU A 98 2.43 -1.21 -24.15
C GLU A 98 2.00 -2.67 -24.37
N SER A 99 2.79 -3.64 -23.91
CA SER A 99 2.48 -5.07 -24.01
C SER A 99 1.54 -5.60 -22.92
N GLY A 100 1.29 -4.81 -21.86
CA GLY A 100 0.52 -5.26 -20.69
C GLY A 100 1.31 -6.15 -19.72
N ASN A 101 2.63 -6.35 -19.92
CA ASN A 101 3.48 -7.08 -18.99
C ASN A 101 3.89 -6.22 -17.80
N ILE A 102 2.91 -5.77 -17.03
CA ILE A 102 3.09 -4.83 -15.92
C ILE A 102 3.14 -5.51 -14.54
N TYR A 103 2.77 -6.78 -14.47
CA TYR A 103 2.58 -7.49 -13.22
C TYR A 103 3.85 -8.18 -12.73
N ARG A 104 4.13 -8.06 -11.44
CA ARG A 104 5.25 -8.68 -10.74
C ARG A 104 5.22 -10.20 -10.88
N ASN A 105 6.37 -10.77 -11.27
CA ASN A 105 6.55 -12.20 -11.42
C ASN A 105 8.01 -12.60 -11.19
N ALA A 106 8.26 -13.87 -10.87
CA ALA A 106 9.60 -14.38 -10.57
C ALA A 106 10.55 -14.34 -11.77
N LYS A 107 10.02 -14.42 -12.99
CA LYS A 107 10.84 -14.41 -14.22
C LYS A 107 11.52 -13.05 -14.45
N ASP A 108 10.79 -11.97 -14.18
CA ASP A 108 11.26 -10.62 -14.44
C ASP A 108 11.85 -9.96 -13.17
N ASP A 109 11.62 -10.53 -11.99
CA ASP A 109 12.03 -9.95 -10.71
C ASP A 109 12.61 -11.01 -9.73
N GLU A 110 13.53 -11.83 -10.22
CA GLU A 110 14.12 -12.97 -9.50
C GLU A 110 14.59 -12.62 -8.08
N ARG A 111 15.18 -11.42 -7.89
CA ARG A 111 15.73 -11.02 -6.58
C ARG A 111 14.65 -10.94 -5.48
N HIS A 112 13.41 -10.61 -5.83
CA HIS A 112 12.31 -10.54 -4.87
C HIS A 112 11.78 -11.93 -4.53
N PHE A 113 11.88 -12.87 -5.45
CA PHE A 113 11.38 -14.24 -5.28
C PHE A 113 12.41 -15.25 -4.77
N ALA A 114 13.68 -14.84 -4.62
CA ALA A 114 14.76 -15.70 -4.08
C ALA A 114 14.79 -15.78 -2.54
N ARG A 115 13.65 -15.64 -1.86
CA ARG A 115 13.53 -15.60 -0.39
C ARG A 115 12.42 -16.50 0.10
N ASP A 116 12.55 -17.02 1.31
CA ASP A 116 11.49 -17.77 1.99
C ASP A 116 10.25 -16.88 2.25
N GLY A 117 9.08 -17.50 2.29
CA GLY A 117 7.81 -16.80 2.52
C GLY A 117 7.39 -15.91 1.36
N VAL A 118 7.80 -16.23 0.13
CA VAL A 118 7.44 -15.51 -1.10
C VAL A 118 6.73 -16.47 -2.06
N PHE A 119 5.62 -15.98 -2.68
CA PHE A 119 4.86 -16.77 -3.64
C PHE A 119 4.52 -15.96 -4.90
N ASP A 120 4.73 -16.54 -6.07
CA ASP A 120 4.44 -15.91 -7.36
C ASP A 120 2.98 -16.13 -7.76
N TRP A 121 2.11 -15.24 -7.28
CA TRP A 121 0.68 -15.25 -7.61
C TRP A 121 0.43 -15.09 -9.11
N TYR A 122 1.26 -14.28 -9.79
CA TYR A 122 1.10 -14.06 -11.23
C TYR A 122 1.47 -15.32 -12.03
N ALA A 123 2.52 -16.02 -11.67
CA ALA A 123 2.86 -17.31 -12.30
C ALA A 123 1.76 -18.36 -12.06
N ALA A 124 1.15 -18.37 -10.87
CA ALA A 124 0.10 -19.33 -10.52
C ALA A 124 -1.26 -18.99 -11.18
N CYS A 125 -1.63 -17.72 -11.28
CA CYS A 125 -2.99 -17.29 -11.63
C CYS A 125 -3.10 -16.30 -12.79
N GLY A 126 -1.98 -15.78 -13.33
CA GLY A 126 -2.02 -14.57 -14.16
C GLY A 126 -2.49 -13.38 -13.32
N SER A 127 -2.96 -12.31 -13.95
CA SER A 127 -3.55 -11.14 -13.26
C SER A 127 -4.90 -11.41 -12.59
N ASP A 128 -5.53 -12.54 -12.87
CA ASP A 128 -6.88 -12.89 -12.35
C ASP A 128 -6.94 -12.93 -10.82
N TYR A 129 -5.80 -13.18 -10.13
CA TYR A 129 -5.78 -13.19 -8.66
C TYR A 129 -6.15 -11.82 -8.07
N ILE A 130 -5.84 -10.71 -8.78
CA ILE A 130 -6.15 -9.36 -8.32
C ILE A 130 -7.66 -9.14 -8.38
N ALA A 131 -8.26 -9.41 -9.55
CA ALA A 131 -9.71 -9.31 -9.72
C ALA A 131 -10.46 -10.21 -8.73
N ARG A 132 -9.98 -11.45 -8.52
CA ARG A 132 -10.56 -12.40 -7.57
C ARG A 132 -10.51 -11.89 -6.14
N ALA A 133 -9.36 -11.37 -5.70
CA ALA A 133 -9.20 -10.83 -4.36
C ALA A 133 -10.18 -9.67 -4.08
N PHE A 134 -10.29 -8.71 -4.99
CA PHE A 134 -11.23 -7.59 -4.84
C PHE A 134 -12.69 -8.05 -4.88
N LYS A 135 -13.09 -8.93 -5.81
CA LYS A 135 -14.44 -9.48 -5.88
C LYS A 135 -14.82 -10.23 -4.61
N THR A 136 -13.90 -11.02 -4.04
CA THR A 136 -14.14 -11.74 -2.79
C THR A 136 -14.26 -10.78 -1.61
N ALA A 137 -13.38 -9.77 -1.52
CA ALA A 137 -13.46 -8.76 -0.46
C ALA A 137 -14.77 -7.96 -0.52
N ASP A 138 -15.22 -7.58 -1.71
CA ASP A 138 -16.50 -6.88 -1.93
C ASP A 138 -17.70 -7.75 -1.51
N GLN A 139 -17.70 -9.03 -1.92
CA GLN A 139 -18.72 -10.00 -1.46
C GLN A 139 -18.77 -10.13 0.06
N VAL A 140 -17.61 -10.16 0.73
CA VAL A 140 -17.59 -10.20 2.21
C VAL A 140 -18.16 -8.91 2.80
N CYS A 141 -17.90 -7.75 2.20
CA CYS A 141 -18.52 -6.50 2.63
C CYS A 141 -20.05 -6.56 2.52
N ASP A 142 -20.57 -7.03 1.39
CA ASP A 142 -22.01 -7.14 1.15
C ASP A 142 -22.67 -8.15 2.10
N GLU A 143 -22.09 -9.35 2.24
CA GLU A 143 -22.62 -10.43 3.07
C GLU A 143 -22.68 -10.07 4.57
N ASN A 144 -21.77 -9.21 5.04
CA ASN A 144 -21.68 -8.79 6.44
C ASN A 144 -22.17 -7.36 6.70
N GLY A 145 -22.61 -6.64 5.68
CA GLY A 145 -23.11 -5.27 5.83
C GLY A 145 -22.04 -4.23 6.14
N TYR A 146 -20.79 -4.42 5.70
CA TYR A 146 -19.68 -3.48 5.92
C TYR A 146 -19.73 -2.31 4.92
N THR A 147 -20.79 -1.51 4.99
CA THR A 147 -21.11 -0.46 4.01
C THR A 147 -20.11 0.68 3.92
N GLY A 148 -19.33 0.90 4.99
CA GLY A 148 -18.32 1.98 5.05
C GLY A 148 -16.89 1.53 4.75
N MET A 149 -16.68 0.22 4.57
CA MET A 149 -15.35 -0.33 4.35
C MET A 149 -14.88 -0.08 2.92
N GLN A 150 -13.69 0.48 2.78
CA GLN A 150 -13.06 0.76 1.47
C GLN A 150 -12.06 -0.32 1.08
N LEU A 151 -11.94 -0.60 -0.22
CA LEU A 151 -11.07 -1.60 -0.81
C LEU A 151 -9.96 -0.92 -1.63
N PHE A 152 -8.71 -1.07 -1.17
CA PHE A 152 -7.54 -0.39 -1.73
C PHE A 152 -6.58 -1.35 -2.43
N TYR A 153 -5.94 -0.87 -3.49
CA TYR A 153 -4.68 -1.38 -3.98
C TYR A 153 -3.53 -0.56 -3.37
N ASN A 154 -2.51 -1.20 -2.80
CA ASN A 154 -1.38 -0.53 -2.14
C ASN A 154 -0.06 -0.90 -2.79
N ASP A 155 0.81 0.09 -3.11
CA ASP A 155 2.12 -0.17 -3.72
C ASP A 155 3.07 1.01 -3.52
N TYR A 156 4.37 0.77 -3.71
CA TYR A 156 5.42 1.79 -3.68
C TYR A 156 5.75 2.32 -5.07
N LEU A 157 6.48 3.45 -5.12
CA LEU A 157 6.90 4.13 -6.37
C LEU A 157 5.75 4.51 -7.31
N LEU A 158 4.52 4.58 -6.83
CA LEU A 158 3.34 4.95 -7.62
C LEU A 158 3.34 6.41 -8.09
N ASN A 159 4.30 7.24 -7.63
CA ASN A 159 4.56 8.57 -8.16
C ASN A 159 5.42 8.55 -9.44
N GLN A 160 6.10 7.45 -9.75
CA GLN A 160 6.91 7.32 -10.98
C GLN A 160 5.99 7.21 -12.20
N PRO A 161 6.24 7.99 -13.27
CA PRO A 161 5.31 8.11 -14.40
C PRO A 161 4.85 6.78 -15.01
N LEU A 162 5.76 5.87 -15.33
CA LEU A 162 5.41 4.61 -15.98
C LEU A 162 4.71 3.63 -15.01
N LYS A 163 5.11 3.57 -13.74
CA LYS A 163 4.43 2.72 -12.74
C LYS A 163 3.05 3.28 -12.39
N ARG A 164 2.90 4.62 -12.31
CA ARG A 164 1.60 5.29 -12.21
C ARG A 164 0.68 4.89 -13.38
N ASP A 165 1.19 4.96 -14.61
CA ASP A 165 0.40 4.67 -15.81
C ASP A 165 0.02 3.17 -15.86
N ALA A 166 0.90 2.27 -15.42
CA ALA A 166 0.58 0.85 -15.24
C ALA A 166 -0.50 0.62 -14.17
N CYS A 167 -0.43 1.32 -13.04
CA CYS A 167 -1.46 1.25 -12.02
C CYS A 167 -2.83 1.73 -12.56
N ILE A 168 -2.84 2.82 -13.33
CA ILE A 168 -4.05 3.33 -13.98
C ILE A 168 -4.62 2.31 -14.98
N GLN A 169 -3.75 1.66 -15.76
CA GLN A 169 -4.15 0.60 -16.69
C GLN A 169 -4.81 -0.56 -15.93
N MET A 170 -4.16 -1.10 -14.90
CA MET A 170 -4.71 -2.16 -14.06
C MET A 170 -6.08 -1.78 -13.47
N VAL A 171 -6.22 -0.57 -12.93
CA VAL A 171 -7.52 -0.11 -12.38
C VAL A 171 -8.60 -0.07 -13.44
N LYS A 172 -8.30 0.41 -14.65
CA LYS A 172 -9.26 0.44 -15.75
C LYS A 172 -9.67 -0.96 -16.20
N GLU A 173 -8.72 -1.89 -16.28
CA GLU A 173 -8.98 -3.30 -16.60
C GLU A 173 -9.90 -3.93 -15.54
N LEU A 174 -9.59 -3.78 -14.26
CA LEU A 174 -10.42 -4.26 -13.16
C LEU A 174 -11.84 -3.69 -13.20
N ARG A 175 -11.98 -2.39 -13.42
CA ARG A 175 -13.31 -1.75 -13.53
C ARG A 175 -14.10 -2.18 -14.75
N ALA A 176 -13.43 -2.46 -15.87
CA ALA A 176 -14.08 -3.01 -17.06
C ALA A 176 -14.67 -4.41 -16.81
N GLU A 177 -14.12 -5.16 -15.85
CA GLU A 177 -14.64 -6.44 -15.37
C GLU A 177 -15.69 -6.30 -14.25
N GLY A 178 -16.12 -5.08 -13.92
CA GLY A 178 -17.06 -4.80 -12.84
C GLY A 178 -16.49 -4.98 -11.43
N VAL A 179 -15.17 -4.93 -11.28
CA VAL A 179 -14.51 -5.03 -9.97
C VAL A 179 -14.59 -3.70 -9.24
N ARG A 180 -15.06 -3.74 -7.99
CA ARG A 180 -15.01 -2.60 -7.06
C ARG A 180 -13.57 -2.36 -6.60
N ILE A 181 -13.12 -1.15 -6.77
CA ILE A 181 -11.88 -0.62 -6.20
C ILE A 181 -12.14 0.84 -5.79
N ASP A 182 -11.96 1.15 -4.52
CA ASP A 182 -12.32 2.43 -3.93
C ASP A 182 -11.15 3.39 -3.88
N GLY A 183 -9.92 2.88 -3.75
CA GLY A 183 -8.77 3.75 -3.61
C GLY A 183 -7.42 3.13 -3.91
N ILE A 184 -6.42 4.01 -3.93
CA ILE A 184 -5.01 3.69 -4.08
C ILE A 184 -4.25 4.08 -2.81
N GLY A 185 -3.54 3.11 -2.23
CA GLY A 185 -2.51 3.34 -1.22
C GLY A 185 -1.16 3.59 -1.88
N MET A 186 -0.64 4.80 -1.72
CA MET A 186 0.73 5.12 -2.11
C MET A 186 1.61 4.91 -0.86
N GLN A 187 2.44 3.86 -0.83
CA GLN A 187 3.29 3.56 0.33
C GLN A 187 4.20 4.75 0.68
N ALA A 188 4.76 5.40 -0.34
CA ALA A 188 5.59 6.59 -0.16
C ALA A 188 6.91 6.32 0.61
N HIS A 189 7.55 5.18 0.34
CA HIS A 189 8.95 4.95 0.72
C HIS A 189 9.86 5.71 -0.23
N TYR A 190 10.36 6.85 0.21
CA TYR A 190 11.14 7.73 -0.63
C TYR A 190 12.59 7.86 -0.19
N SER A 191 13.47 8.12 -1.16
CA SER A 191 14.86 8.46 -0.93
C SER A 191 15.04 9.97 -1.08
N LEU A 192 15.69 10.61 -0.12
CA LEU A 192 16.02 12.02 -0.21
C LEU A 192 16.93 12.32 -1.41
N SER A 193 17.79 11.36 -1.81
CA SER A 193 18.64 11.51 -2.99
C SER A 193 17.84 11.62 -4.27
N SER A 194 16.75 10.87 -4.43
CA SER A 194 15.87 10.97 -5.59
C SER A 194 15.19 12.33 -5.69
N TYR A 195 14.75 12.88 -4.55
CA TYR A 195 14.18 14.21 -4.48
C TYR A 195 15.20 15.30 -4.81
N THR A 196 16.40 15.24 -4.23
CA THR A 196 17.43 16.28 -4.42
C THR A 196 18.08 16.28 -5.79
N SER A 197 18.02 15.17 -6.54
CA SER A 197 18.52 15.07 -7.91
C SER A 197 17.72 15.93 -8.89
N ASP A 198 16.40 16.00 -8.73
CA ASP A 198 15.49 16.87 -9.49
C ASP A 198 14.25 17.20 -8.65
N LYS A 199 14.37 18.15 -7.74
CA LYS A 199 13.27 18.56 -6.85
C LYS A 199 11.99 18.93 -7.60
N ARG A 200 12.14 19.69 -8.70
CA ARG A 200 11.01 20.18 -9.47
C ARG A 200 10.28 19.05 -10.20
N GLY A 201 11.02 18.17 -10.85
CA GLY A 201 10.46 17.00 -11.52
C GLY A 201 9.79 16.06 -10.53
N TRP A 202 10.46 15.76 -9.41
CA TRP A 202 9.92 14.90 -8.39
C TRP A 202 8.57 15.40 -7.82
N ILE A 203 8.49 16.70 -7.46
CA ILE A 203 7.25 17.31 -6.97
C ILE A 203 6.14 17.24 -8.01
N LYS A 204 6.47 17.55 -9.27
CA LYS A 204 5.53 17.47 -10.40
C LYS A 204 5.00 16.05 -10.59
N ASP A 205 5.87 15.04 -10.52
CA ASP A 205 5.48 13.64 -10.72
C ASP A 205 4.62 13.13 -9.56
N PHE A 206 4.94 13.50 -8.31
CA PHE A 206 4.12 13.18 -7.14
C PHE A 206 2.71 13.81 -7.25
N GLU A 207 2.64 15.10 -7.55
CA GLU A 207 1.34 15.78 -7.72
C GLU A 207 0.55 15.22 -8.92
N ALA A 208 1.22 14.90 -10.01
CA ALA A 208 0.59 14.29 -11.18
C ALA A 208 -0.01 12.91 -10.87
N ALA A 209 0.66 12.12 -10.01
CA ALA A 209 0.14 10.81 -9.59
C ALA A 209 -1.12 10.98 -8.72
N VAL A 210 -1.06 11.82 -7.69
CA VAL A 210 -2.23 12.12 -6.85
C VAL A 210 -3.41 12.59 -7.69
N ARG A 211 -3.15 13.52 -8.62
CA ARG A 211 -4.19 14.05 -9.52
C ARG A 211 -4.77 12.96 -10.41
N ALA A 212 -3.93 12.12 -11.01
CA ALA A 212 -4.38 11.07 -11.93
C ALA A 212 -5.25 10.02 -11.25
N TYR A 213 -4.89 9.59 -10.04
CA TYR A 213 -5.70 8.63 -9.26
C TYR A 213 -7.01 9.25 -8.81
N THR A 214 -6.99 10.46 -8.24
CA THR A 214 -8.21 11.14 -7.83
C THR A 214 -9.12 11.48 -9.01
N GLU A 215 -8.57 11.75 -10.20
CA GLU A 215 -9.33 12.00 -11.42
C GLU A 215 -10.15 10.79 -11.90
N LEU A 216 -9.70 9.56 -11.57
CA LEU A 216 -10.45 8.33 -11.78
C LEU A 216 -11.59 8.13 -10.76
N GLY A 217 -11.80 9.06 -9.82
CA GLY A 217 -12.76 8.94 -8.73
C GLY A 217 -12.27 7.98 -7.62
N LEU A 218 -10.96 7.73 -7.52
CA LEU A 218 -10.36 6.94 -6.45
C LEU A 218 -9.95 7.82 -5.29
N ASP A 219 -10.18 7.36 -4.07
CA ASP A 219 -9.52 7.95 -2.91
C ASP A 219 -8.04 7.57 -2.90
N VAL A 220 -7.21 8.46 -2.38
CA VAL A 220 -5.77 8.24 -2.25
C VAL A 220 -5.38 8.30 -0.77
N ASN A 221 -4.64 7.31 -0.32
CA ASN A 221 -4.02 7.30 1.00
C ASN A 221 -2.50 7.25 0.84
N ILE A 222 -1.77 8.10 1.56
CA ILE A 222 -0.34 7.93 1.75
C ILE A 222 -0.19 6.98 2.94
N THR A 223 0.28 5.76 2.70
CA THR A 223 0.07 4.66 3.65
C THR A 223 1.27 4.34 4.53
N GLU A 224 2.48 4.67 4.09
CA GLU A 224 3.72 4.17 4.73
C GLU A 224 4.85 5.21 4.63
N LEU A 225 4.54 6.51 4.72
CA LEU A 225 5.49 7.57 4.44
C LEU A 225 6.76 7.48 5.28
N ASP A 226 7.88 7.30 4.62
CA ASP A 226 9.21 7.53 5.14
C ASP A 226 10.12 8.20 4.09
N ILE A 227 11.13 8.97 4.54
CA ILE A 227 12.09 9.63 3.66
C ILE A 227 13.50 9.22 4.09
N ASP A 228 14.06 8.24 3.42
CA ASP A 228 15.42 7.75 3.69
C ASP A 228 16.47 8.78 3.28
N THR A 229 17.20 9.28 4.24
CA THR A 229 18.29 10.26 4.02
C THR A 229 19.57 9.62 3.51
N GLY A 230 19.73 8.31 3.66
CA GLY A 230 20.97 7.58 3.40
C GLY A 230 22.06 7.84 4.43
N GLU A 231 21.79 8.64 5.46
CA GLU A 231 22.75 8.97 6.52
C GLU A 231 22.51 8.13 7.78
N LYS A 232 23.58 7.69 8.42
CA LYS A 232 23.51 7.01 9.72
C LYS A 232 23.31 7.99 10.87
N LYS A 233 23.75 9.21 10.69
CA LYS A 233 23.60 10.33 11.62
C LYS A 233 23.24 11.57 10.82
N LEU A 234 22.10 12.14 11.13
CA LEU A 234 21.52 13.24 10.39
C LEU A 234 22.38 14.52 10.55
N SER A 235 22.79 15.10 9.41
CA SER A 235 23.42 16.43 9.38
C SER A 235 22.32 17.51 9.33
N GLU A 236 22.60 18.70 9.87
CA GLU A 236 21.66 19.84 9.85
C GLU A 236 21.21 20.17 8.41
N LYS A 237 22.11 20.08 7.45
CA LYS A 237 21.79 20.32 6.04
C LYS A 237 20.80 19.29 5.50
N THR A 238 21.03 18.02 5.80
CA THR A 238 20.19 16.91 5.33
C THR A 238 18.84 16.92 6.03
N GLU A 239 18.79 17.27 7.31
CA GLU A 239 17.55 17.44 8.05
C GLU A 239 16.66 18.51 7.42
N LYS A 240 17.21 19.69 7.07
CA LYS A 240 16.47 20.75 6.38
C LYS A 240 15.92 20.29 5.02
N LEU A 241 16.68 19.49 4.26
CA LEU A 241 16.22 18.96 2.98
C LEU A 241 15.11 17.89 3.16
N GLN A 242 15.24 17.05 4.20
CA GLN A 242 14.20 16.08 4.55
C GLN A 242 12.91 16.80 4.97
N ALA A 243 13.03 17.82 5.81
CA ALA A 243 11.91 18.65 6.25
C ALA A 243 11.21 19.33 5.06
N GLU A 244 11.97 19.93 4.12
CA GLU A 244 11.43 20.51 2.88
C GLU A 244 10.62 19.47 2.09
N MET A 245 11.13 18.26 1.94
CA MET A 245 10.44 17.20 1.18
C MET A 245 9.13 16.77 1.88
N TYR A 246 9.14 16.56 3.20
CA TYR A 246 7.93 16.31 3.99
C TYR A 246 6.90 17.44 3.80
N GLY A 247 7.33 18.70 3.93
CA GLY A 247 6.46 19.87 3.72
C GLY A 247 5.82 19.90 2.34
N LYS A 248 6.57 19.57 1.27
CA LYS A 248 6.01 19.51 -0.10
C LYS A 248 4.98 18.40 -0.28
N ILE A 249 5.24 17.21 0.28
CA ILE A 249 4.27 16.11 0.26
C ILE A 249 2.99 16.52 0.97
N PHE A 250 3.08 17.03 2.20
CA PHE A 250 1.91 17.44 2.98
C PHE A 250 1.15 18.61 2.34
N TYR A 251 1.86 19.56 1.72
CA TYR A 251 1.22 20.63 0.97
C TYR A 251 0.33 20.06 -0.17
N ILE A 252 0.86 19.11 -0.96
CA ILE A 252 0.08 18.47 -2.02
C ILE A 252 -1.08 17.66 -1.43
N CYS A 253 -0.85 16.91 -0.35
CA CYS A 253 -1.90 16.14 0.31
C CYS A 253 -3.06 17.05 0.77
N ARG A 254 -2.77 18.19 1.36
CA ARG A 254 -3.80 19.16 1.75
C ARG A 254 -4.53 19.78 0.56
N LYS A 255 -3.79 20.11 -0.51
CA LYS A 255 -4.39 20.64 -1.75
C LYS A 255 -5.45 19.70 -2.33
N TYR A 256 -5.25 18.38 -2.20
CA TYR A 256 -6.16 17.35 -2.70
C TYR A 256 -6.96 16.63 -1.59
N SER A 257 -7.04 17.20 -0.38
CA SER A 257 -7.85 16.63 0.73
C SER A 257 -9.37 16.75 0.52
N LYS A 258 -9.78 17.42 -0.55
CA LYS A 258 -11.17 17.49 -1.02
C LYS A 258 -11.20 17.25 -2.53
N PRO A 259 -12.31 16.73 -3.07
CA PRO A 259 -12.44 16.57 -4.51
C PRO A 259 -12.21 17.90 -5.23
N TRP A 260 -11.21 17.95 -6.11
CA TRP A 260 -10.84 19.16 -6.83
C TRP A 260 -11.70 19.43 -8.09
N LYS A 261 -12.50 18.43 -8.48
CA LYS A 261 -13.55 18.53 -9.50
C LYS A 261 -14.68 17.55 -9.17
N ASN A 262 -15.84 17.73 -9.78
CA ASN A 262 -16.97 16.81 -9.60
C ASN A 262 -16.60 15.39 -10.04
N GLY A 263 -16.92 14.41 -9.22
CA GLY A 263 -16.61 12.99 -9.43
C GLY A 263 -15.15 12.59 -9.19
N ALA A 264 -14.27 13.52 -8.78
CA ALA A 264 -12.93 13.17 -8.32
C ALA A 264 -12.97 12.59 -6.90
N GLY A 265 -12.09 11.64 -6.60
CA GLY A 265 -11.71 11.27 -5.25
C GLY A 265 -10.83 12.34 -4.59
N CYS A 266 -10.35 12.05 -3.40
CA CYS A 266 -9.47 12.95 -2.65
C CYS A 266 -8.40 12.17 -1.85
N ILE A 267 -7.44 12.90 -1.27
CA ILE A 267 -6.54 12.31 -0.27
C ILE A 267 -7.30 12.22 1.06
N THR A 268 -7.44 11.02 1.59
CA THR A 268 -8.20 10.72 2.79
C THR A 268 -7.32 10.49 4.02
N GLY A 269 -6.01 10.32 3.84
CA GLY A 269 -5.09 10.15 4.97
C GLY A 269 -3.62 10.14 4.58
N VAL A 270 -2.78 10.41 5.58
CA VAL A 270 -1.32 10.26 5.52
C VAL A 270 -0.87 9.53 6.78
N THR A 271 -0.22 8.38 6.60
CA THR A 271 0.34 7.54 7.66
C THR A 271 1.85 7.43 7.46
N THR A 272 2.62 7.65 8.52
CA THR A 272 4.07 7.39 8.51
C THR A 272 4.34 5.92 8.82
N TRP A 273 5.38 5.33 8.17
CA TRP A 273 5.73 3.92 8.37
C TRP A 273 6.33 3.63 9.74
N GLY A 274 6.85 4.65 10.39
CA GLY A 274 7.37 4.58 11.74
C GLY A 274 7.30 5.94 12.42
N VAL A 275 7.55 5.94 13.74
CA VAL A 275 7.44 7.15 14.57
C VAL A 275 8.78 7.87 14.68
N LYS A 276 9.83 7.15 15.07
CA LYS A 276 11.15 7.71 15.37
C LYS A 276 12.26 6.95 14.67
N ASP A 277 13.35 7.64 14.42
CA ASP A 277 14.58 7.07 13.89
C ASP A 277 15.13 5.98 14.81
N SER A 278 15.92 5.07 14.24
CA SER A 278 16.72 4.09 14.96
C SER A 278 18.19 4.24 14.59
N ASP A 279 19.07 3.58 15.32
CA ASP A 279 20.52 3.63 15.05
C ASP A 279 20.83 3.29 13.58
N GLY A 280 21.46 4.26 12.92
CA GLY A 280 21.83 4.14 11.50
C GLY A 280 20.69 4.29 10.50
N ASN A 281 19.54 4.80 10.92
CA ASN A 281 18.37 4.98 10.07
C ASN A 281 17.64 6.29 10.38
N CYS A 282 17.81 7.30 9.54
CA CYS A 282 17.22 8.64 9.69
C CYS A 282 16.09 8.88 8.68
N LYS A 283 14.90 8.31 8.93
CA LYS A 283 13.76 8.33 8.00
C LYS A 283 12.54 9.10 8.47
N TYR A 284 12.33 9.15 9.78
CA TYR A 284 11.04 9.52 10.37
C TYR A 284 10.99 10.96 10.89
N LEU A 285 9.86 11.30 11.52
CA LEU A 285 9.58 12.66 12.01
C LEU A 285 10.25 12.99 13.34
N PHE A 286 10.63 11.97 14.10
CA PHE A 286 11.32 12.10 15.38
C PHE A 286 12.72 11.47 15.30
N ASP A 287 13.68 12.02 16.02
CA ASP A 287 15.02 11.43 16.16
C ASP A 287 15.00 10.14 17.01
N SER A 288 16.16 9.50 17.18
CA SER A 288 16.27 8.26 17.98
C SER A 288 15.90 8.44 19.44
N ASP A 289 16.04 9.65 19.98
CA ASP A 289 15.70 9.99 21.36
C ASP A 289 14.22 10.37 21.54
N GLY A 290 13.49 10.51 20.41
CA GLY A 290 12.08 10.89 20.38
C GLY A 290 11.85 12.40 20.34
N ASN A 291 12.88 13.21 20.06
CA ASN A 291 12.70 14.65 19.87
C ASN A 291 12.15 14.92 18.46
N PRO A 292 11.25 15.92 18.28
CA PRO A 292 10.75 16.29 16.98
C PRO A 292 11.87 16.84 16.09
N LYS A 293 11.91 16.41 14.83
CA LYS A 293 12.80 16.95 13.80
C LYS A 293 12.16 18.14 13.11
N ALA A 294 12.95 18.92 12.37
CA ALA A 294 12.48 20.09 11.63
C ALA A 294 11.29 19.81 10.70
N ALA A 295 11.10 18.55 10.28
CA ALA A 295 9.95 18.13 9.48
C ALA A 295 8.60 18.33 10.18
N ILE A 296 8.55 18.29 11.52
CA ILE A 296 7.31 18.53 12.27
C ILE A 296 6.81 19.97 12.05
N ASP A 297 7.71 20.95 12.05
CA ASP A 297 7.32 22.35 11.80
C ASP A 297 6.75 22.52 10.38
N GLU A 298 7.39 21.89 9.38
CA GLU A 298 6.96 21.97 7.98
C GLU A 298 5.58 21.29 7.71
N ILE A 299 5.15 20.35 8.54
CA ILE A 299 3.87 19.67 8.38
C ILE A 299 2.75 20.22 9.26
N THR A 300 3.05 21.01 10.29
CA THR A 300 2.09 21.55 11.26
C THR A 300 1.72 23.00 11.03
N TYR A 301 2.64 23.82 10.52
CA TYR A 301 2.40 25.26 10.29
C TYR A 301 1.80 25.56 8.90
N PHE A 302 0.55 25.13 8.67
CA PHE A 302 -0.20 25.55 7.48
C PHE A 302 -1.67 25.81 7.79
#